data_ed235995bc3a8afe3186ed986d5c97a0
#
_entry.id   ed235995bc3a8afe3186ed986d5c97a0
#
_cell.length_a   1.000
_cell.length_b   1.000
_cell.length_c   1.000
_cell.angle_alpha   90.00
_cell.angle_beta   90.00
_cell.angle_gamma   90.00
#
_symmetry.space_group_name_H-M   'P 1'
#
loop_
_entity.id
_entity.type
_entity.pdbx_description
1 polymer ?
#
loop_
_entity_poly.entity_id
_entity_poly.type
_entity_poly.pdbx_seq_one_letter_code
_entity_poly.pdbx_strand_id
1 'polypeptide(L)'
;MKLVHQINLAFGIALVLVLAVTGIVIHYVLLDHLIGAQKEDLKAMSSEMTASLKKELIPMSGIPANEISLAVPVTPSYSGISAILTDNTGSIITVAPSSYEVKKGAIAVTSTEAASVQKIRDGDDKNYITVDKVTPQGKLTLYTPMSKVRTIEQALLKQLLIVFGAAGLAMLLFSLFITKKLIKPLIRLRDELTKVKERRFADVTFIKAGGEIGSVAKSVYDMAGELNRFNHVQKQFFQNASHELKTPLMSISGYAEGIRDGVFEGESVRKGLDIIMNESARLKKLVTEMTLLAKLDSEEDVFKSEEVCLQDLLTETVERLNPLLVKKGITLHAEYGDMPTVMLCADRDKLLQAMLNVVSNAVRYARHHIYIHAEIREGQAVIRVSDDGPGIPEDLLPYLFHRFVKGKDGESGLGLAISRAIIERCGGLIQAGNGSGGGAVISLQFPGIT
;
A
#
# COMPACT_ATOMS: atom_id res chain seq x y z
N MET A 1 12.39 -17.19 10.74
CA MET A 1 12.99 -16.72 9.45
C MET A 1 12.27 -15.48 8.98
N LYS A 2 12.98 -14.46 8.49
CA LYS A 2 12.33 -13.25 7.96
C LYS A 2 11.50 -13.62 6.73
N LEU A 3 10.29 -13.11 6.57
CA LEU A 3 9.36 -13.38 5.46
C LEU A 3 10.04 -13.39 4.08
N VAL A 4 10.99 -12.47 3.88
CA VAL A 4 11.81 -12.37 2.65
C VAL A 4 12.58 -13.66 2.38
N HIS A 5 13.17 -14.29 3.42
CA HIS A 5 13.93 -15.54 3.25
C HIS A 5 13.02 -16.72 2.91
N GLN A 6 11.82 -16.76 3.51
CA GLN A 6 10.83 -17.81 3.21
C GLN A 6 10.35 -17.73 1.77
N ILE A 7 10.04 -16.52 1.29
CA ILE A 7 9.59 -16.31 -0.10
C ILE A 7 10.70 -16.67 -1.09
N ASN A 8 11.93 -16.16 -0.88
CA ASN A 8 13.05 -16.47 -1.77
C ASN A 8 13.42 -17.98 -1.77
N LEU A 9 13.32 -18.63 -0.62
CA LEU A 9 13.54 -20.08 -0.49
C LEU A 9 12.44 -20.85 -1.24
N ALA A 10 11.18 -20.47 -1.08
CA ALA A 10 10.06 -21.12 -1.77
C ALA A 10 10.18 -20.98 -3.30
N PHE A 11 10.51 -19.79 -3.80
CA PHE A 11 10.78 -19.59 -5.23
C PHE A 11 11.99 -20.40 -5.72
N GLY A 12 13.07 -20.47 -4.94
CA GLY A 12 14.25 -21.27 -5.25
C GLY A 12 13.92 -22.76 -5.34
N ILE A 13 13.20 -23.30 -4.36
CA ILE A 13 12.78 -24.70 -4.34
C ILE A 13 11.84 -24.99 -5.52
N ALA A 14 10.83 -24.15 -5.77
CA ALA A 14 9.93 -24.33 -6.89
C ALA A 14 10.66 -24.34 -8.24
N LEU A 15 11.63 -23.42 -8.42
CA LEU A 15 12.46 -23.38 -9.63
C LEU A 15 13.25 -24.69 -9.81
N VAL A 16 13.96 -25.14 -8.78
CA VAL A 16 14.77 -26.37 -8.84
C VAL A 16 13.87 -27.57 -9.14
N LEU A 17 12.69 -27.64 -8.54
CA LEU A 17 11.76 -28.75 -8.76
C LEU A 17 11.23 -28.75 -10.21
N VAL A 18 10.81 -27.62 -10.73
CA VAL A 18 10.36 -27.50 -12.12
C VAL A 18 11.47 -27.86 -13.09
N LEU A 19 12.69 -27.35 -12.86
CA LEU A 19 13.86 -27.69 -13.72
C LEU A 19 14.19 -29.17 -13.68
N ALA A 20 14.17 -29.77 -12.50
CA ALA A 20 14.48 -31.23 -12.34
C ALA A 20 13.42 -32.08 -13.05
N VAL A 21 12.13 -31.82 -12.82
CA VAL A 21 11.04 -32.56 -13.46
C VAL A 21 11.08 -32.39 -14.98
N THR A 22 11.23 -31.18 -15.46
CA THR A 22 11.30 -30.86 -16.90
C THR A 22 12.53 -31.56 -17.55
N GLY A 23 13.68 -31.48 -16.88
CA GLY A 23 14.90 -32.14 -17.37
C GLY A 23 14.74 -33.65 -17.48
N ILE A 24 14.17 -34.32 -16.49
CA ILE A 24 13.90 -35.76 -16.48
C ILE A 24 12.91 -36.12 -17.60
N VAL A 25 11.80 -35.43 -17.70
CA VAL A 25 10.76 -35.69 -18.72
C VAL A 25 11.33 -35.51 -20.11
N ILE A 26 12.09 -34.45 -20.37
CA ILE A 26 12.67 -34.19 -21.69
C ILE A 26 13.72 -35.27 -22.02
N HIS A 27 14.56 -35.66 -21.06
CA HIS A 27 15.56 -36.71 -21.30
C HIS A 27 14.89 -38.00 -21.74
N TYR A 28 13.89 -38.51 -21.02
CA TYR A 28 13.21 -39.75 -21.35
C TYR A 28 12.40 -39.67 -22.64
N VAL A 29 11.57 -38.63 -22.80
CA VAL A 29 10.68 -38.46 -23.96
C VAL A 29 11.50 -38.20 -25.22
N LEU A 30 12.55 -37.37 -25.13
CA LEU A 30 13.41 -37.06 -26.27
C LEU A 30 14.20 -38.27 -26.76
N LEU A 31 14.79 -39.04 -25.82
CA LEU A 31 15.54 -40.22 -26.15
C LEU A 31 14.69 -41.30 -26.86
N ASP A 32 13.50 -41.57 -26.32
CA ASP A 32 12.55 -42.52 -26.90
C ASP A 32 12.05 -42.06 -28.27
N HIS A 33 11.74 -40.77 -28.42
CA HIS A 33 11.32 -40.19 -29.71
C HIS A 33 12.44 -40.24 -30.77
N LEU A 34 13.67 -39.89 -30.40
CA LEU A 34 14.83 -39.95 -31.31
C LEU A 34 15.14 -41.39 -31.76
N ILE A 35 15.09 -42.33 -30.83
CA ILE A 35 15.27 -43.75 -31.16
C ILE A 35 14.11 -44.24 -32.04
N GLY A 36 12.89 -43.86 -31.74
CA GLY A 36 11.71 -44.20 -32.53
C GLY A 36 11.79 -43.66 -33.95
N ALA A 37 12.14 -42.41 -34.14
CA ALA A 37 12.32 -41.78 -35.44
C ALA A 37 13.43 -42.48 -36.27
N GLN A 38 14.59 -42.76 -35.65
CA GLN A 38 15.64 -43.47 -36.34
C GLN A 38 15.25 -44.90 -36.75
N LYS A 39 14.45 -45.58 -35.94
CA LYS A 39 13.91 -46.91 -36.31
C LYS A 39 12.91 -46.82 -37.47
N GLU A 40 12.08 -45.81 -37.54
CA GLU A 40 11.15 -45.58 -38.65
C GLU A 40 11.90 -45.26 -39.94
N ASP A 41 12.93 -44.42 -39.91
CA ASP A 41 13.80 -44.13 -41.05
C ASP A 41 14.48 -45.41 -41.56
N LEU A 42 15.03 -46.22 -40.65
CA LEU A 42 15.60 -47.52 -41.00
C LEU A 42 14.60 -48.48 -41.62
N LYS A 43 13.34 -48.54 -41.13
CA LYS A 43 12.27 -49.37 -41.70
C LYS A 43 11.88 -48.88 -43.11
N ALA A 44 11.71 -47.58 -43.30
CA ALA A 44 11.40 -47.05 -44.62
C ALA A 44 12.49 -47.41 -45.64
N MET A 45 13.74 -47.16 -45.27
CA MET A 45 14.90 -47.52 -46.10
C MET A 45 15.02 -49.02 -46.38
N SER A 46 14.75 -49.87 -45.36
CA SER A 46 14.79 -51.34 -45.57
C SER A 46 13.75 -51.78 -46.60
N SER A 47 12.61 -51.09 -46.67
CA SER A 47 11.53 -51.35 -47.62
C SER A 47 11.93 -50.95 -49.03
N GLU A 48 12.57 -49.79 -49.16
CA GLU A 48 13.07 -49.29 -50.44
C GLU A 48 14.23 -50.17 -51.03
N MET A 49 15.17 -50.50 -50.15
CA MET A 49 16.25 -51.47 -50.54
C MET A 49 15.73 -52.85 -50.93
N THR A 50 14.74 -53.35 -50.21
CA THR A 50 14.12 -54.65 -50.57
C THR A 50 13.39 -54.55 -51.91
N ALA A 51 12.73 -53.43 -52.22
CA ALA A 51 12.07 -53.22 -53.52
C ALA A 51 13.11 -53.13 -54.68
N SER A 52 14.25 -52.47 -54.44
CA SER A 52 15.36 -52.41 -55.42
C SER A 52 15.99 -53.72 -55.64
N LEU A 53 16.29 -54.50 -54.61
CA LEU A 53 16.83 -55.84 -54.70
C LEU A 53 15.88 -56.78 -55.48
N LYS A 54 14.59 -56.66 -55.40
CA LYS A 54 13.58 -57.42 -56.15
C LYS A 54 13.51 -57.02 -57.62
N LYS A 55 13.83 -55.76 -57.97
CA LYS A 55 13.80 -55.30 -59.35
C LYS A 55 15.00 -55.63 -60.20
N GLU A 56 16.16 -55.81 -59.57
CA GLU A 56 17.43 -56.23 -60.27
C GLU A 56 17.55 -57.71 -60.61
N LEU A 57 16.63 -58.51 -60.18
CA LEU A 57 16.58 -59.97 -60.47
C LEU A 57 15.83 -60.28 -61.78
N ILE A 58 16.03 -59.50 -62.83
CA ILE A 58 15.71 -59.98 -64.20
C ILE A 58 16.88 -60.77 -64.70
N PRO A 59 16.71 -62.04 -65.03
CA PRO A 59 17.87 -62.89 -65.45
C PRO A 59 18.42 -62.39 -66.79
N MET A 60 19.60 -61.79 -66.77
CA MET A 60 20.42 -61.72 -67.98
C MET A 60 21.07 -63.10 -68.19
N SER A 61 20.47 -63.86 -69.10
CA SER A 61 21.02 -65.14 -69.52
C SER A 61 22.39 -64.92 -70.14
N GLY A 62 23.46 -65.47 -69.48
CA GLY A 62 24.77 -65.53 -70.08
C GLY A 62 25.99 -65.22 -69.21
N ILE A 63 25.88 -65.14 -67.88
CA ILE A 63 27.04 -64.94 -67.01
C ILE A 63 27.25 -66.20 -66.09
N PRO A 64 28.49 -66.81 -65.99
CA PRO A 64 28.71 -67.96 -65.12
C PRO A 64 28.57 -67.57 -63.63
N ALA A 65 28.01 -68.51 -62.86
CA ALA A 65 27.52 -68.36 -61.49
C ALA A 65 28.56 -67.95 -60.39
N ASN A 66 29.82 -67.67 -60.75
CA ASN A 66 30.90 -67.40 -59.81
C ASN A 66 31.26 -65.88 -59.62
N GLU A 67 30.56 -64.94 -60.29
CA GLU A 67 30.84 -63.52 -60.16
C GLU A 67 29.55 -62.72 -60.05
N ILE A 68 28.68 -63.07 -59.14
CA ILE A 68 27.57 -62.18 -58.81
C ILE A 68 28.03 -61.26 -57.71
N SER A 69 28.70 -60.17 -58.09
CA SER A 69 28.91 -59.02 -57.20
C SER A 69 27.62 -58.26 -57.17
N LEU A 70 26.77 -58.49 -56.14
CA LEU A 70 25.58 -57.69 -55.89
C LEU A 70 26.01 -56.28 -55.48
N ALA A 71 26.04 -55.35 -56.42
CA ALA A 71 26.12 -53.94 -56.15
C ALA A 71 24.76 -53.50 -55.62
N VAL A 72 24.60 -53.37 -54.31
CA VAL A 72 23.43 -52.74 -53.74
C VAL A 72 23.49 -51.25 -54.10
N PRO A 73 22.56 -50.72 -54.89
CA PRO A 73 22.55 -49.30 -55.20
C PRO A 73 22.17 -48.48 -53.93
N VAL A 74 23.21 -47.99 -53.26
CA VAL A 74 22.99 -47.03 -52.13
C VAL A 74 22.88 -45.68 -52.76
N THR A 75 21.69 -45.15 -52.81
CA THR A 75 21.47 -43.74 -53.18
C THR A 75 22.17 -42.80 -52.19
N PRO A 76 22.77 -41.69 -52.64
CA PRO A 76 23.66 -40.83 -51.82
C PRO A 76 22.98 -40.13 -50.65
N SER A 77 21.66 -40.29 -50.45
CA SER A 77 20.87 -39.56 -49.45
C SER A 77 20.97 -40.08 -48.02
N TYR A 78 21.64 -41.20 -47.79
CA TYR A 78 21.62 -41.89 -46.49
C TYR A 78 23.00 -42.01 -45.85
N SER A 79 23.69 -40.91 -45.67
CA SER A 79 25.01 -40.93 -45.01
C SER A 79 24.88 -41.41 -43.54
N GLY A 80 25.49 -42.55 -43.25
CA GLY A 80 25.63 -43.09 -41.89
C GLY A 80 24.72 -44.24 -41.52
N ILE A 81 24.04 -44.87 -42.49
CA ILE A 81 23.35 -46.16 -42.34
C ILE A 81 24.17 -47.24 -43.03
N SER A 82 24.32 -48.34 -42.37
CA SER A 82 25.06 -49.53 -42.91
C SER A 82 24.09 -50.69 -43.00
N ALA A 83 24.33 -51.56 -43.95
CA ALA A 83 23.53 -52.76 -44.23
C ALA A 83 24.30 -54.02 -44.18
N ILE A 84 23.74 -55.05 -43.58
CA ILE A 84 24.30 -56.48 -43.60
C ILE A 84 23.23 -57.31 -44.26
N LEU A 85 23.62 -58.05 -45.32
CA LEU A 85 22.78 -59.06 -45.96
C LEU A 85 23.29 -60.44 -45.59
N THR A 86 22.46 -61.31 -45.05
CA THR A 86 22.75 -62.62 -44.60
C THR A 86 21.93 -63.64 -45.43
N ASP A 87 22.50 -64.73 -45.86
CA ASP A 87 21.77 -65.80 -46.58
C ASP A 87 20.87 -66.64 -45.64
N ASN A 88 20.10 -67.57 -46.20
CA ASN A 88 19.24 -68.46 -45.43
C ASN A 88 19.98 -69.47 -44.54
N THR A 89 21.32 -69.60 -44.71
CA THR A 89 22.17 -70.43 -43.87
C THR A 89 22.83 -69.66 -42.74
N GLY A 90 22.62 -68.34 -42.67
CA GLY A 90 23.22 -67.47 -41.66
C GLY A 90 24.58 -66.89 -42.01
N SER A 91 25.09 -67.18 -43.23
CA SER A 91 26.38 -66.67 -43.73
C SER A 91 26.19 -65.20 -44.22
N ILE A 92 27.17 -64.34 -43.93
CA ILE A 92 27.16 -62.94 -44.37
C ILE A 92 27.52 -62.90 -45.85
N ILE A 93 26.57 -62.36 -46.67
CA ILE A 93 26.75 -62.21 -48.12
C ILE A 93 27.50 -60.94 -48.44
N THR A 94 27.07 -59.83 -47.81
CA THR A 94 27.67 -58.52 -48.06
C THR A 94 27.47 -57.58 -46.87
N VAL A 95 28.40 -56.65 -46.69
CA VAL A 95 28.32 -55.54 -45.72
C VAL A 95 28.56 -54.24 -46.49
N ALA A 96 27.59 -53.35 -46.48
CA ALA A 96 27.71 -52.03 -47.11
C ALA A 96 27.99 -50.99 -46.05
N PRO A 97 29.14 -50.32 -46.00
CA PRO A 97 29.47 -49.27 -45.07
C PRO A 97 28.78 -47.90 -45.46
N SER A 98 28.61 -47.08 -44.49
CA SER A 98 27.91 -45.74 -44.64
C SER A 98 28.71 -44.71 -45.45
N SER A 99 29.99 -44.90 -45.74
CA SER A 99 30.82 -44.00 -46.56
C SER A 99 31.46 -44.78 -47.69
N TYR A 100 31.21 -44.36 -48.91
CA TYR A 100 31.48 -45.09 -50.12
C TYR A 100 32.64 -44.55 -50.89
N GLU A 101 33.72 -45.39 -51.04
CA GLU A 101 34.54 -45.49 -52.23
C GLU A 101 34.57 -47.00 -52.64
N VAL A 102 33.87 -47.29 -53.73
CA VAL A 102 33.94 -48.63 -54.30
C VAL A 102 35.28 -48.80 -54.96
N LYS A 103 36.24 -49.43 -54.28
CA LYS A 103 37.34 -50.10 -54.98
C LYS A 103 36.92 -51.54 -55.29
N LYS A 104 36.95 -51.92 -56.61
CA LYS A 104 36.74 -53.26 -57.03
C LYS A 104 37.69 -54.22 -56.30
N GLY A 105 37.14 -55.05 -55.44
CA GLY A 105 37.90 -56.12 -54.74
C GLY A 105 37.01 -56.65 -53.59
N ALA A 106 36.90 -57.98 -53.48
CA ALA A 106 36.19 -58.62 -52.38
C ALA A 106 36.65 -58.05 -51.04
N ILE A 107 35.75 -57.51 -50.26
CA ILE A 107 36.04 -57.04 -48.90
C ILE A 107 36.23 -58.29 -48.02
N ALA A 108 37.47 -58.64 -47.81
CA ALA A 108 37.84 -59.67 -46.80
C ALA A 108 37.56 -59.01 -45.42
N VAL A 109 36.46 -59.39 -44.78
CA VAL A 109 36.14 -58.98 -43.40
C VAL A 109 37.21 -59.62 -42.52
N THR A 110 38.01 -58.81 -41.83
CA THR A 110 39.00 -59.30 -40.87
C THR A 110 38.28 -60.03 -39.73
N SER A 111 38.91 -60.99 -39.09
CA SER A 111 38.28 -61.80 -38.03
C SER A 111 37.74 -60.99 -36.83
N THR A 112 38.29 -59.84 -36.58
CA THR A 112 37.84 -58.91 -35.52
C THR A 112 36.58 -58.12 -35.92
N GLU A 113 36.45 -57.75 -37.21
CA GLU A 113 35.28 -57.15 -37.77
C GLU A 113 34.10 -58.11 -37.89
N ALA A 114 34.36 -59.38 -38.18
CA ALA A 114 33.34 -60.42 -38.25
C ALA A 114 32.65 -60.68 -36.93
N ALA A 115 33.37 -60.63 -35.79
CA ALA A 115 32.75 -60.76 -34.45
C ALA A 115 31.89 -59.58 -34.07
N SER A 116 32.27 -58.35 -34.46
CA SER A 116 31.43 -57.11 -34.18
C SER A 116 30.22 -57.08 -35.11
N VAL A 117 30.34 -57.42 -36.37
CA VAL A 117 29.24 -57.54 -37.33
C VAL A 117 28.23 -58.62 -36.90
N GLN A 118 28.67 -59.68 -36.29
CA GLN A 118 27.79 -60.73 -35.76
C GLN A 118 26.99 -60.30 -34.59
N LYS A 119 27.55 -59.51 -33.62
CA LYS A 119 26.83 -58.92 -32.51
C LYS A 119 25.80 -57.88 -32.96
N ILE A 120 26.12 -57.07 -33.96
CA ILE A 120 25.21 -56.13 -34.58
C ILE A 120 24.04 -56.87 -35.24
N ARG A 121 24.28 -57.89 -35.97
CA ARG A 121 23.28 -58.76 -36.63
C ARG A 121 22.30 -59.37 -35.62
N ASP A 122 22.81 -59.83 -34.48
CA ASP A 122 22.03 -60.54 -33.48
C ASP A 122 21.28 -59.52 -32.54
N GLY A 123 21.51 -58.23 -32.75
CA GLY A 123 20.85 -57.15 -32.00
C GLY A 123 21.37 -56.97 -30.56
N ASP A 124 22.50 -57.66 -30.22
CA ASP A 124 23.06 -57.64 -28.86
C ASP A 124 23.97 -56.43 -28.58
N ASP A 125 24.30 -55.61 -29.57
CA ASP A 125 25.17 -54.47 -29.41
C ASP A 125 24.33 -53.21 -29.19
N LYS A 126 24.24 -52.77 -27.93
CA LYS A 126 23.51 -51.52 -27.50
C LYS A 126 24.08 -50.22 -28.09
N ASN A 127 25.21 -50.30 -28.80
CA ASN A 127 25.80 -49.14 -29.47
C ASN A 127 25.20 -48.85 -30.85
N TYR A 128 24.34 -49.74 -31.35
CA TYR A 128 23.70 -49.60 -32.64
C TYR A 128 22.20 -49.77 -32.55
N ILE A 129 21.48 -49.05 -33.39
CA ILE A 129 20.05 -49.23 -33.62
C ILE A 129 19.92 -50.12 -34.84
N THR A 130 19.27 -51.26 -34.71
CA THR A 130 19.13 -52.26 -35.77
C THR A 130 17.68 -52.43 -36.16
N VAL A 131 17.45 -52.69 -37.46
CA VAL A 131 16.16 -53.08 -38.03
C VAL A 131 16.36 -54.22 -39.00
N ASP A 132 15.65 -55.28 -38.76
CA ASP A 132 15.73 -56.52 -39.58
C ASP A 132 14.55 -56.61 -40.53
N LYS A 133 14.82 -57.04 -41.74
CA LYS A 133 13.79 -57.33 -42.72
C LYS A 133 14.17 -58.63 -43.51
N VAL A 134 13.23 -59.55 -43.61
CA VAL A 134 13.37 -60.77 -44.39
C VAL A 134 13.18 -60.42 -45.88
N THR A 135 14.12 -60.85 -46.70
CA THR A 135 14.12 -60.71 -48.16
C THR A 135 14.14 -62.13 -48.81
N PRO A 136 13.78 -62.23 -50.08
CA PRO A 136 13.88 -63.57 -50.80
C PRO A 136 15.26 -64.13 -50.82
N GLN A 137 16.31 -63.36 -50.58
CA GLN A 137 17.73 -63.73 -50.62
C GLN A 137 18.32 -64.02 -49.23
N GLY A 138 17.52 -63.78 -48.14
CA GLY A 138 17.96 -63.92 -46.77
C GLY A 138 17.48 -62.78 -45.89
N LYS A 139 18.21 -62.48 -44.81
CA LYS A 139 17.90 -61.44 -43.83
C LYS A 139 18.72 -60.17 -44.07
N LEU A 140 18.07 -59.06 -44.33
CA LEU A 140 18.68 -57.74 -44.42
C LEU A 140 18.59 -57.04 -43.04
N THR A 141 19.76 -56.75 -42.42
CA THR A 141 19.88 -56.02 -41.18
C THR A 141 20.45 -54.63 -41.49
N LEU A 142 19.66 -53.57 -41.29
CA LEU A 142 20.12 -52.19 -41.34
C LEU A 142 20.53 -51.74 -39.96
N TYR A 143 21.61 -50.99 -39.84
CA TYR A 143 22.05 -50.47 -38.55
C TYR A 143 22.60 -49.06 -38.65
N THR A 144 22.43 -48.29 -37.58
CA THR A 144 23.02 -46.96 -37.42
C THR A 144 23.66 -46.83 -36.03
N PRO A 145 24.81 -46.15 -35.90
CA PRO A 145 25.47 -46.03 -34.60
C PRO A 145 24.68 -45.10 -33.66
N MET A 146 24.49 -45.55 -32.44
CA MET A 146 23.84 -44.80 -31.35
C MET A 146 24.59 -43.49 -31.01
N SER A 147 25.85 -43.35 -31.41
CA SER A 147 26.65 -42.14 -31.22
C SER A 147 26.01 -40.91 -31.86
N LYS A 148 25.32 -41.05 -33.01
CA LYS A 148 24.59 -39.95 -33.67
C LYS A 148 23.45 -39.45 -32.79
N VAL A 149 22.67 -40.37 -32.23
CA VAL A 149 21.56 -40.01 -31.31
C VAL A 149 22.12 -39.33 -30.07
N ARG A 150 23.19 -39.86 -29.47
CA ARG A 150 23.87 -39.27 -28.32
C ARG A 150 24.43 -37.86 -28.59
N THR A 151 24.98 -37.63 -29.79
CA THR A 151 25.48 -36.29 -30.17
C THR A 151 24.36 -35.27 -30.25
N ILE A 152 23.21 -35.64 -30.83
CA ILE A 152 22.02 -34.80 -30.88
C ILE A 152 21.46 -34.54 -29.47
N GLU A 153 21.36 -35.61 -28.68
CA GLU A 153 20.95 -35.54 -27.29
C GLU A 153 21.80 -34.55 -26.46
N GLN A 154 23.13 -34.69 -26.56
CA GLN A 154 24.08 -33.82 -25.87
C GLN A 154 23.97 -32.35 -26.32
N ALA A 155 23.79 -32.12 -27.64
CA ALA A 155 23.60 -30.76 -28.15
C ALA A 155 22.30 -30.13 -27.61
N LEU A 156 21.23 -30.90 -27.58
CA LEU A 156 19.92 -30.43 -27.04
C LEU A 156 19.97 -30.22 -25.52
N LEU A 157 20.61 -31.13 -24.78
CA LEU A 157 20.82 -30.97 -23.34
C LEU A 157 21.65 -29.71 -23.03
N LYS A 158 22.70 -29.44 -23.78
CA LYS A 158 23.51 -28.22 -23.63
C LYS A 158 22.66 -26.95 -23.88
N GLN A 159 21.87 -26.95 -24.95
CA GLN A 159 20.97 -25.83 -25.25
C GLN A 159 19.92 -25.67 -24.15
N LEU A 160 19.35 -26.75 -23.65
CA LEU A 160 18.40 -26.77 -22.56
C LEU A 160 18.99 -26.16 -21.27
N LEU A 161 20.23 -26.53 -20.91
CA LEU A 161 20.93 -25.96 -19.75
C LEU A 161 21.17 -24.47 -19.86
N ILE A 162 21.45 -23.96 -21.07
CA ILE A 162 21.62 -22.53 -21.30
C ILE A 162 20.28 -21.80 -21.08
N VAL A 163 19.18 -22.31 -21.65
CA VAL A 163 17.83 -21.72 -21.48
C VAL A 163 17.41 -21.75 -20.02
N PHE A 164 17.63 -22.87 -19.32
CA PHE A 164 17.32 -22.97 -17.90
C PHE A 164 18.16 -22.04 -17.03
N GLY A 165 19.46 -21.92 -17.33
CA GLY A 165 20.35 -20.97 -16.67
C GLY A 165 19.88 -19.52 -16.82
N ALA A 166 19.51 -19.14 -18.04
CA ALA A 166 18.97 -17.81 -18.31
C ALA A 166 17.64 -17.56 -17.60
N ALA A 167 16.72 -18.53 -17.62
CA ALA A 167 15.45 -18.46 -16.91
C ALA A 167 15.63 -18.35 -15.38
N GLY A 168 16.57 -19.14 -14.82
CA GLY A 168 16.92 -19.08 -13.40
C GLY A 168 17.49 -17.73 -12.98
N LEU A 169 18.38 -17.15 -13.80
CA LEU A 169 18.93 -15.82 -13.58
C LEU A 169 17.83 -14.76 -13.64
N ALA A 170 16.96 -14.81 -14.64
CA ALA A 170 15.83 -13.87 -14.77
C ALA A 170 14.90 -13.95 -13.56
N MET A 171 14.58 -15.14 -13.09
CA MET A 171 13.74 -15.36 -11.91
C MET A 171 14.39 -14.83 -10.63
N LEU A 172 15.70 -14.99 -10.47
CA LEU A 172 16.45 -14.44 -9.35
C LEU A 172 16.41 -12.91 -9.35
N LEU A 173 16.65 -12.27 -10.49
CA LEU A 173 16.57 -10.81 -10.64
C LEU A 173 15.15 -10.31 -10.34
N PHE A 174 14.12 -11.00 -10.81
CA PHE A 174 12.73 -10.67 -10.55
C PHE A 174 12.38 -10.80 -9.07
N SER A 175 12.85 -11.85 -8.39
CA SER A 175 12.69 -12.04 -6.95
C SER A 175 13.34 -10.92 -6.14
N LEU A 176 14.55 -10.49 -6.50
CA LEU A 176 15.22 -9.36 -5.88
C LEU A 176 14.46 -8.05 -6.10
N PHE A 177 13.92 -7.85 -7.30
CA PHE A 177 13.10 -6.68 -7.64
C PHE A 177 11.83 -6.62 -6.77
N ILE A 178 11.06 -7.71 -6.69
CA ILE A 178 9.86 -7.79 -5.85
C ILE A 178 10.21 -7.52 -4.38
N THR A 179 11.27 -8.18 -3.88
CA THR A 179 11.71 -8.00 -2.50
C THR A 179 12.03 -6.55 -2.18
N LYS A 180 12.75 -5.87 -3.07
CA LYS A 180 13.20 -4.49 -2.87
C LYS A 180 12.08 -3.47 -3.05
N LYS A 181 11.20 -3.68 -4.05
CA LYS A 181 10.19 -2.70 -4.45
C LYS A 181 8.85 -2.87 -3.72
N LEU A 182 8.50 -4.09 -3.29
CA LEU A 182 7.22 -4.36 -2.62
C LEU A 182 7.39 -4.79 -1.16
N ILE A 183 8.20 -5.80 -0.89
CA ILE A 183 8.23 -6.42 0.44
C ILE A 183 8.92 -5.52 1.48
N LYS A 184 10.07 -4.93 1.15
CA LYS A 184 10.79 -4.06 2.08
C LYS A 184 9.99 -2.82 2.51
N PRO A 185 9.32 -2.07 1.61
CA PRO A 185 8.45 -0.96 2.00
C PRO A 185 7.29 -1.39 2.90
N LEU A 186 6.65 -2.53 2.63
CA LEU A 186 5.57 -3.06 3.47
C LEU A 186 6.03 -3.42 4.89
N ILE A 187 7.22 -4.02 5.03
CA ILE A 187 7.80 -4.30 6.35
C ILE A 187 8.06 -3.00 7.11
N ARG A 188 8.63 -1.98 6.44
CA ARG A 188 8.84 -0.66 7.05
C ARG A 188 7.52 -0.01 7.46
N LEU A 189 6.49 -0.10 6.60
CA LEU A 189 5.17 0.45 6.91
C LEU A 189 4.55 -0.21 8.15
N ARG A 190 4.69 -1.52 8.30
CA ARG A 190 4.28 -2.23 9.52
C ARG A 190 5.02 -1.71 10.74
N ASP A 191 6.33 -1.47 10.63
CA ASP A 191 7.15 -0.99 11.74
C ASP A 191 6.74 0.46 12.12
N GLU A 192 6.43 1.32 11.14
CA GLU A 192 5.88 2.68 11.41
C GLU A 192 4.47 2.62 12.04
N LEU A 193 3.58 1.74 11.57
CA LEU A 193 2.28 1.52 12.19
C LEU A 193 2.39 1.02 13.64
N THR A 194 3.44 0.26 13.96
CA THR A 194 3.71 -0.16 15.34
C THR A 194 4.01 1.06 16.23
N LYS A 195 4.76 2.06 15.73
CA LYS A 195 4.98 3.32 16.46
C LYS A 195 3.68 4.08 16.71
N VAL A 196 2.78 4.12 15.72
CA VAL A 196 1.44 4.72 15.88
C VAL A 196 0.67 3.99 16.98
N LYS A 197 0.66 2.65 16.98
CA LYS A 197 0.03 1.84 18.03
C LYS A 197 0.60 2.13 19.42
N GLU A 198 1.89 2.36 19.53
CA GLU A 198 2.59 2.71 20.77
C GLU A 198 2.43 4.19 21.17
N ARG A 199 1.60 4.96 20.45
CA ARG A 199 1.39 6.41 20.62
C ARG A 199 2.66 7.25 20.45
N ARG A 200 3.65 6.75 19.74
CA ARG A 200 4.90 7.43 19.38
C ARG A 200 4.76 8.16 18.05
N PHE A 201 3.76 9.02 17.94
CA PHE A 201 3.37 9.67 16.69
C PHE A 201 4.48 10.55 16.10
N ALA A 202 5.23 11.24 16.93
CA ALA A 202 6.36 12.10 16.51
C ALA A 202 7.52 11.33 15.88
N ASP A 203 7.66 10.03 16.18
CA ASP A 203 8.75 9.18 15.70
C ASP A 203 8.43 8.52 14.34
N VAL A 204 7.22 8.74 13.83
CA VAL A 204 6.78 8.17 12.54
C VAL A 204 7.49 8.87 11.39
N THR A 205 8.15 8.09 10.52
CA THR A 205 8.91 8.60 9.39
C THR A 205 8.20 8.34 8.07
N PHE A 206 8.34 9.28 7.14
CA PHE A 206 7.76 9.13 5.81
C PHE A 206 8.50 8.07 4.99
N ILE A 207 7.78 7.07 4.49
CA ILE A 207 8.33 5.99 3.66
C ILE A 207 8.14 6.33 2.18
N LYS A 208 9.26 6.52 1.47
CA LYS A 208 9.24 6.69 0.01
C LYS A 208 9.00 5.34 -0.67
N ALA A 209 7.81 5.14 -1.18
CA ALA A 209 7.41 3.99 -2.00
C ALA A 209 6.59 4.48 -3.20
N GLY A 210 6.51 3.67 -4.26
CA GLY A 210 5.70 3.99 -5.43
C GLY A 210 4.36 3.28 -5.43
N GLY A 211 3.44 3.74 -6.30
CA GLY A 211 2.11 3.15 -6.46
C GLY A 211 1.25 3.22 -5.20
N GLU A 212 0.39 2.24 -5.03
CA GLU A 212 -0.58 2.14 -3.92
C GLU A 212 0.11 2.09 -2.55
N ILE A 213 1.28 1.44 -2.45
CA ILE A 213 2.07 1.38 -1.21
C ILE A 213 2.52 2.77 -0.80
N GLY A 214 2.90 3.62 -1.76
CA GLY A 214 3.27 5.00 -1.51
C GLY A 214 2.09 5.85 -1.03
N SER A 215 0.90 5.65 -1.61
CA SER A 215 -0.33 6.32 -1.17
C SER A 215 -0.70 5.94 0.25
N VAL A 216 -0.69 4.65 0.60
CA VAL A 216 -0.96 4.18 1.97
C VAL A 216 0.09 4.72 2.95
N ALA A 217 1.38 4.71 2.57
CA ALA A 217 2.44 5.24 3.42
C ALA A 217 2.26 6.74 3.71
N LYS A 218 1.79 7.51 2.72
CA LYS A 218 1.45 8.92 2.91
C LYS A 218 0.28 9.08 3.86
N SER A 219 -0.82 8.34 3.66
CA SER A 219 -1.98 8.40 4.55
C SER A 219 -1.65 8.07 6.00
N VAL A 220 -0.79 7.06 6.22
CA VAL A 220 -0.31 6.70 7.57
C VAL A 220 0.52 7.82 8.19
N TYR A 221 1.40 8.44 7.40
CA TYR A 221 2.22 9.57 7.86
C TYR A 221 1.38 10.80 8.22
N ASP A 222 0.41 11.16 7.35
CA ASP A 222 -0.49 12.29 7.56
C ASP A 222 -1.37 12.04 8.80
N MET A 223 -1.94 10.83 8.95
CA MET A 223 -2.70 10.43 10.13
C MET A 223 -1.87 10.50 11.41
N ALA A 224 -0.62 10.04 11.39
CA ALA A 224 0.27 10.14 12.54
C ALA A 224 0.55 11.60 12.92
N GLY A 225 0.68 12.49 11.94
CA GLY A 225 0.83 13.93 12.15
C GLY A 225 -0.38 14.55 12.83
N GLU A 226 -1.59 14.20 12.38
CA GLU A 226 -2.86 14.67 13.00
C GLU A 226 -3.02 14.14 14.42
N LEU A 227 -2.75 12.85 14.64
CA LEU A 227 -2.79 12.25 15.97
C LEU A 227 -1.78 12.90 16.93
N ASN A 228 -0.59 13.24 16.43
CA ASN A 228 0.41 13.95 17.23
C ASN A 228 -0.06 15.35 17.64
N ARG A 229 -0.66 16.12 16.71
CA ARG A 229 -1.25 17.42 17.00
C ARG A 229 -2.37 17.29 18.02
N PHE A 230 -3.29 16.35 17.81
CA PHE A 230 -4.40 16.10 18.72
C PHE A 230 -3.90 15.78 20.14
N ASN A 231 -2.94 14.86 20.26
CA ASN A 231 -2.35 14.48 21.54
C ASN A 231 -1.67 15.66 22.25
N HIS A 232 -0.98 16.51 21.48
CA HIS A 232 -0.33 17.71 22.02
C HIS A 232 -1.36 18.72 22.55
N VAL A 233 -2.39 19.03 21.77
CA VAL A 233 -3.49 19.91 22.15
C VAL A 233 -4.22 19.38 23.39
N GLN A 234 -4.50 18.07 23.42
CA GLN A 234 -5.13 17.41 24.56
C GLN A 234 -4.27 17.50 25.83
N LYS A 235 -2.95 17.25 25.71
CA LYS A 235 -2.02 17.38 26.84
C LYS A 235 -1.96 18.81 27.37
N GLN A 236 -1.87 19.79 26.50
CA GLN A 236 -1.91 21.21 26.89
C GLN A 236 -3.22 21.57 27.59
N PHE A 237 -4.36 21.07 27.06
CA PHE A 237 -5.66 21.27 27.68
C PHE A 237 -5.68 20.79 29.13
N PHE A 238 -5.23 19.54 29.40
CA PHE A 238 -5.20 18.99 30.76
C PHE A 238 -4.21 19.74 31.67
N GLN A 239 -3.06 20.15 31.15
CA GLN A 239 -2.09 20.93 31.93
C GLN A 239 -2.68 22.28 32.32
N ASN A 240 -3.25 23.03 31.37
CA ASN A 240 -3.85 24.33 31.62
C ASN A 240 -5.05 24.21 32.55
N ALA A 241 -5.92 23.22 32.33
CA ALA A 241 -7.05 22.94 33.21
C ALA A 241 -6.62 22.73 34.67
N SER A 242 -5.57 21.89 34.84
CA SER A 242 -5.03 21.61 36.19
C SER A 242 -4.51 22.90 36.89
N HIS A 243 -3.83 23.76 36.13
CA HIS A 243 -3.37 25.04 36.66
C HIS A 243 -4.52 25.98 37.03
N GLU A 244 -5.52 26.09 36.14
CA GLU A 244 -6.69 26.97 36.36
C GLU A 244 -7.61 26.50 37.48
N LEU A 245 -7.66 25.20 37.78
CA LEU A 245 -8.39 24.65 38.91
C LEU A 245 -7.60 24.74 40.22
N LYS A 246 -6.27 24.63 40.18
CA LYS A 246 -5.42 24.65 41.38
C LYS A 246 -5.44 26.01 42.09
N THR A 247 -5.40 27.12 41.32
CA THR A 247 -5.33 28.47 41.88
C THR A 247 -6.55 28.82 42.75
N PRO A 248 -7.80 28.72 42.28
CA PRO A 248 -8.97 29.00 43.13
C PRO A 248 -9.09 28.03 44.30
N LEU A 249 -8.72 26.74 44.12
CA LEU A 249 -8.74 25.76 45.17
C LEU A 249 -7.79 26.10 46.32
N MET A 250 -6.57 26.53 46.00
CA MET A 250 -5.57 27.00 47.00
C MET A 250 -6.06 28.26 47.73
N SER A 251 -6.71 29.16 47.02
CA SER A 251 -7.31 30.37 47.62
C SER A 251 -8.40 29.96 48.63
N ILE A 252 -9.35 29.10 48.20
CA ILE A 252 -10.43 28.61 49.07
C ILE A 252 -9.83 27.92 50.31
N SER A 253 -8.88 27.01 50.15
CA SER A 253 -8.26 26.32 51.26
C SER A 253 -7.54 27.28 52.22
N GLY A 254 -6.74 28.21 51.69
CA GLY A 254 -6.00 29.17 52.52
C GLY A 254 -6.91 30.11 53.34
N TYR A 255 -7.97 30.63 52.76
CA TYR A 255 -8.94 31.44 53.51
C TYR A 255 -9.73 30.59 54.53
N ALA A 256 -10.15 29.37 54.18
CA ALA A 256 -10.83 28.48 55.07
C ALA A 256 -9.97 28.08 56.29
N GLU A 257 -8.70 27.78 56.05
CA GLU A 257 -7.74 27.47 57.12
C GLU A 257 -7.47 28.69 58.00
N GLY A 258 -7.24 29.88 57.40
CA GLY A 258 -7.02 31.09 58.14
C GLY A 258 -8.21 31.50 59.01
N ILE A 259 -9.45 31.25 58.54
CA ILE A 259 -10.68 31.47 59.34
C ILE A 259 -10.76 30.44 60.47
N ARG A 260 -10.52 29.14 60.17
CA ARG A 260 -10.55 28.07 61.17
C ARG A 260 -9.55 28.30 62.30
N ASP A 261 -8.34 28.70 61.93
CA ASP A 261 -7.22 28.83 62.89
C ASP A 261 -7.18 30.22 63.59
N GLY A 262 -8.24 31.01 63.39
CA GLY A 262 -8.40 32.32 64.05
C GLY A 262 -7.41 33.41 63.56
N VAL A 263 -6.82 33.23 62.41
CA VAL A 263 -5.92 34.25 61.78
C VAL A 263 -6.71 35.44 61.29
N PHE A 264 -7.95 35.23 60.84
CA PHE A 264 -8.89 36.26 60.44
C PHE A 264 -9.92 36.51 61.52
N GLU A 265 -10.14 37.77 61.88
CA GLU A 265 -11.12 38.16 62.90
C GLU A 265 -12.06 39.28 62.36
N GLY A 266 -13.27 39.37 62.94
CA GLY A 266 -14.22 40.44 62.63
C GLY A 266 -14.59 40.54 61.15
N GLU A 267 -14.38 41.70 60.58
CA GLU A 267 -14.73 42.00 59.14
C GLU A 267 -13.86 41.19 58.15
N SER A 268 -12.63 40.76 58.56
CA SER A 268 -11.75 39.95 57.75
C SER A 268 -12.28 38.54 57.51
N VAL A 269 -13.04 37.94 58.44
CA VAL A 269 -13.75 36.70 58.26
C VAL A 269 -14.78 36.80 57.17
N ARG A 270 -15.56 37.88 57.15
CA ARG A 270 -16.60 38.12 56.18
C ARG A 270 -16.00 38.28 54.77
N LYS A 271 -14.93 39.05 54.63
CA LYS A 271 -14.17 39.19 53.38
C LYS A 271 -13.57 37.85 52.92
N GLY A 272 -13.04 37.03 53.83
CA GLY A 272 -12.54 35.68 53.52
C GLY A 272 -13.64 34.77 53.00
N LEU A 273 -14.83 34.77 53.62
CA LEU A 273 -16.00 33.99 53.17
C LEU A 273 -16.46 34.47 51.76
N ASP A 274 -16.50 35.78 51.52
CA ASP A 274 -16.86 36.33 50.21
C ASP A 274 -15.87 35.89 49.14
N ILE A 275 -14.57 35.81 49.44
CA ILE A 275 -13.55 35.29 48.53
C ILE A 275 -13.81 33.81 48.27
N ILE A 276 -14.06 33.01 49.32
CA ILE A 276 -14.35 31.55 49.16
C ILE A 276 -15.59 31.37 48.27
N MET A 277 -16.66 32.15 48.47
CA MET A 277 -17.87 32.07 47.65
C MET A 277 -17.60 32.43 46.18
N ASN A 278 -16.85 33.51 45.94
CA ASN A 278 -16.49 33.96 44.59
C ASN A 278 -15.62 32.97 43.86
N GLU A 279 -14.60 32.42 44.52
CA GLU A 279 -13.72 31.40 43.91
C GLU A 279 -14.46 30.09 43.67
N SER A 280 -15.38 29.68 44.54
CA SER A 280 -16.25 28.52 44.34
C SER A 280 -17.20 28.70 43.15
N ALA A 281 -17.80 29.87 42.98
CA ALA A 281 -18.63 30.20 41.82
C ALA A 281 -17.81 30.21 40.51
N ARG A 282 -16.59 30.77 40.56
CA ARG A 282 -15.62 30.72 39.43
C ARG A 282 -15.25 29.29 39.03
N LEU A 283 -14.97 28.44 40.03
CA LEU A 283 -14.61 27.05 39.83
C LEU A 283 -15.77 26.26 39.20
N LYS A 284 -16.99 26.44 39.68
CA LYS A 284 -18.23 25.87 39.09
C LYS A 284 -18.38 26.27 37.62
N LYS A 285 -18.19 27.55 37.28
CA LYS A 285 -18.25 28.07 35.92
C LYS A 285 -17.20 27.39 35.05
N LEU A 286 -15.96 27.33 35.51
CA LEU A 286 -14.85 26.72 34.77
C LEU A 286 -15.12 25.25 34.45
N VAL A 287 -15.57 24.43 35.43
CA VAL A 287 -15.93 23.03 35.23
C VAL A 287 -17.07 22.88 34.22
N THR A 288 -18.09 23.74 34.30
CA THR A 288 -19.23 23.75 33.36
C THR A 288 -18.76 24.06 31.93
N GLU A 289 -17.90 25.07 31.76
CA GLU A 289 -17.33 25.44 30.46
C GLU A 289 -16.47 24.34 29.88
N MET A 290 -15.63 23.66 30.69
CA MET A 290 -14.84 22.52 30.29
C MET A 290 -15.71 21.33 29.85
N THR A 291 -16.75 21.02 30.61
CA THR A 291 -17.69 19.93 30.30
C THR A 291 -18.43 20.21 29.00
N LEU A 292 -18.89 21.48 28.80
CA LEU A 292 -19.53 21.87 27.55
C LEU A 292 -18.58 21.73 26.36
N LEU A 293 -17.34 22.21 26.50
CA LEU A 293 -16.35 22.12 25.43
C LEU A 293 -16.03 20.65 25.08
N ALA A 294 -15.89 19.77 26.07
CA ALA A 294 -15.68 18.34 25.85
C ALA A 294 -16.87 17.70 25.12
N LYS A 295 -18.10 18.09 25.43
CA LYS A 295 -19.30 17.66 24.72
C LYS A 295 -19.39 18.21 23.29
N LEU A 296 -18.94 19.45 23.08
CA LEU A 296 -18.87 20.04 21.74
C LEU A 296 -17.77 19.38 20.86
N ASP A 297 -16.69 18.86 21.44
CA ASP A 297 -15.65 18.14 20.72
C ASP A 297 -16.05 16.70 20.38
N SER A 298 -16.79 16.03 21.27
CA SER A 298 -17.37 14.73 20.96
C SER A 298 -18.56 14.94 20.01
N GLU A 299 -18.67 14.16 18.95
CA GLU A 299 -19.79 14.22 18.00
C GLU A 299 -21.14 13.78 18.62
N GLU A 300 -21.23 13.74 19.96
CA GLU A 300 -22.47 13.43 20.64
C GLU A 300 -23.55 14.46 20.32
N ASP A 301 -24.77 13.98 20.18
CA ASP A 301 -26.00 14.71 19.84
C ASP A 301 -26.42 15.73 20.95
N VAL A 302 -25.55 16.70 21.16
CA VAL A 302 -25.78 17.78 22.17
C VAL A 302 -26.50 18.99 21.54
N PHE A 303 -26.61 19.03 20.21
CA PHE A 303 -27.17 20.13 19.45
C PHE A 303 -28.62 19.84 19.05
N LYS A 304 -29.53 20.69 19.51
CA LYS A 304 -30.93 20.70 19.06
C LYS A 304 -31.08 21.78 17.98
N SER A 305 -31.00 21.33 16.72
CA SER A 305 -31.14 22.25 15.60
C SER A 305 -32.60 22.68 15.42
N GLU A 306 -32.84 23.97 15.48
CA GLU A 306 -34.15 24.58 15.26
C GLU A 306 -33.99 25.87 14.42
N GLU A 307 -35.09 26.39 13.89
CA GLU A 307 -35.10 27.67 13.20
C GLU A 307 -35.05 28.83 14.23
N VAL A 308 -33.95 29.57 14.20
CA VAL A 308 -33.69 30.69 15.14
C VAL A 308 -33.71 31.98 14.38
N CYS A 309 -34.59 32.91 14.81
CA CYS A 309 -34.61 34.29 14.33
C CYS A 309 -33.38 35.03 14.87
N LEU A 310 -32.54 35.54 13.98
CA LEU A 310 -31.29 36.22 14.36
C LEU A 310 -31.56 37.55 15.11
N GLN A 311 -32.56 38.32 14.70
CA GLN A 311 -32.92 39.58 15.36
C GLN A 311 -33.35 39.35 16.81
N ASP A 312 -34.20 38.33 17.05
CA ASP A 312 -34.67 37.99 18.41
C ASP A 312 -33.50 37.56 19.30
N LEU A 313 -32.56 36.77 18.74
CA LEU A 313 -31.37 36.35 19.45
C LEU A 313 -30.44 37.50 19.84
N LEU A 314 -30.24 38.46 18.93
CA LEU A 314 -29.43 39.64 19.19
C LEU A 314 -30.11 40.54 20.26
N THR A 315 -31.42 40.72 20.16
CA THR A 315 -32.22 41.51 21.12
C THR A 315 -32.13 40.89 22.51
N GLU A 316 -32.34 39.56 22.64
CA GLU A 316 -32.21 38.88 23.93
C GLU A 316 -30.78 38.95 24.47
N THR A 317 -29.75 38.87 23.59
CA THR A 317 -28.36 39.03 24.03
C THR A 317 -28.10 40.38 24.65
N VAL A 318 -28.61 41.45 24.03
CA VAL A 318 -28.47 42.83 24.55
C VAL A 318 -29.23 43.00 25.87
N GLU A 319 -30.49 42.53 25.95
CA GLU A 319 -31.29 42.56 27.15
C GLU A 319 -30.61 41.87 28.35
N ARG A 320 -30.07 40.69 28.14
CA ARG A 320 -29.37 39.94 29.21
C ARG A 320 -28.08 40.60 29.68
N LEU A 321 -27.41 41.38 28.84
CA LEU A 321 -26.20 42.11 29.19
C LEU A 321 -26.42 43.52 29.69
N ASN A 322 -27.65 44.07 29.57
CA ASN A 322 -27.99 45.42 29.99
C ASN A 322 -27.61 45.75 31.45
N PRO A 323 -27.85 44.86 32.45
CA PRO A 323 -27.42 45.13 33.82
C PRO A 323 -25.90 45.33 33.96
N LEU A 324 -25.11 44.56 33.14
CA LEU A 324 -23.65 44.69 33.16
C LEU A 324 -23.17 45.95 32.45
N LEU A 325 -23.82 46.35 31.36
CA LEU A 325 -23.56 47.58 30.63
C LEU A 325 -23.77 48.78 31.51
N VAL A 326 -24.94 48.86 32.19
CA VAL A 326 -25.28 49.94 33.11
C VAL A 326 -24.30 50.01 34.29
N LYS A 327 -23.94 48.86 34.88
CA LYS A 327 -22.97 48.81 35.99
C LYS A 327 -21.59 49.36 35.60
N LYS A 328 -21.18 49.15 34.32
CA LYS A 328 -19.89 49.63 33.81
C LYS A 328 -19.94 51.00 33.13
N GLY A 329 -21.11 51.60 32.96
CA GLY A 329 -21.29 52.86 32.24
C GLY A 329 -20.96 52.78 30.75
N ILE A 330 -21.20 51.62 30.11
CA ILE A 330 -20.90 51.37 28.69
C ILE A 330 -22.20 51.58 27.89
N THR A 331 -22.09 52.31 26.78
CA THR A 331 -23.18 52.48 25.82
C THR A 331 -23.08 51.46 24.71
N LEU A 332 -24.13 50.68 24.49
CA LEU A 332 -24.22 49.73 23.39
C LEU A 332 -25.07 50.34 22.26
N HIS A 333 -24.50 50.32 21.04
CA HIS A 333 -25.15 50.73 19.81
C HIS A 333 -25.52 49.50 19.01
N ALA A 334 -26.80 49.32 18.70
CA ALA A 334 -27.30 48.15 17.97
C ALA A 334 -27.84 48.58 16.59
N GLU A 335 -27.24 48.13 15.55
CA GLU A 335 -27.56 48.46 14.16
C GLU A 335 -27.93 47.16 13.38
N TYR A 336 -29.13 46.65 13.65
CA TYR A 336 -29.69 45.48 12.97
C TYR A 336 -31.21 45.55 12.73
N GLY A 337 -31.84 46.70 13.06
CA GLY A 337 -33.30 46.88 12.94
C GLY A 337 -33.83 46.86 11.52
N ASP A 338 -33.04 47.35 10.55
CA ASP A 338 -33.40 47.40 9.12
C ASP A 338 -33.06 46.15 8.33
N MET A 339 -32.54 45.12 8.98
CA MET A 339 -32.16 43.84 8.32
C MET A 339 -33.43 43.00 8.05
N PRO A 340 -33.55 42.32 6.89
CA PRO A 340 -34.59 41.32 6.66
C PRO A 340 -34.56 40.25 7.75
N THR A 341 -35.73 39.66 8.06
CA THR A 341 -35.76 38.53 9.00
C THR A 341 -34.90 37.39 8.51
N VAL A 342 -33.85 37.10 9.26
CA VAL A 342 -32.93 36.00 8.97
C VAL A 342 -33.19 34.84 9.91
N MET A 343 -33.48 33.67 9.33
CA MET A 343 -33.64 32.45 10.10
C MET A 343 -32.35 31.62 9.96
N LEU A 344 -31.81 31.15 11.06
CA LEU A 344 -30.64 30.29 11.12
C LEU A 344 -31.04 28.91 11.64
N CYS A 345 -30.48 27.86 11.06
CA CYS A 345 -30.64 26.51 11.60
C CYS A 345 -29.56 26.26 12.68
N ALA A 346 -29.94 26.39 13.96
CA ALA A 346 -29.01 26.35 15.08
C ALA A 346 -29.67 25.85 16.37
N ASP A 347 -28.89 25.49 17.37
CA ASP A 347 -29.36 25.34 18.74
C ASP A 347 -29.41 26.76 19.36
N ARG A 348 -30.63 27.23 19.63
CA ARG A 348 -30.88 28.62 20.13
C ARG A 348 -30.12 28.90 21.42
N ASP A 349 -30.16 27.98 22.38
CA ASP A 349 -29.53 28.18 23.68
C ASP A 349 -28.00 28.24 23.58
N LYS A 350 -27.43 27.39 22.73
CA LYS A 350 -25.97 27.36 22.47
C LYS A 350 -25.54 28.62 21.70
N LEU A 351 -26.29 29.02 20.67
CA LEU A 351 -25.99 30.20 19.90
C LEU A 351 -26.10 31.48 20.76
N LEU A 352 -27.12 31.53 21.61
CA LEU A 352 -27.25 32.63 22.61
C LEU A 352 -26.05 32.65 23.57
N GLN A 353 -25.60 31.49 24.05
CA GLN A 353 -24.39 31.37 24.89
C GLN A 353 -23.13 31.88 24.15
N ALA A 354 -22.99 31.56 22.87
CA ALA A 354 -21.87 32.06 22.06
C ALA A 354 -21.92 33.59 21.92
N MET A 355 -23.10 34.14 21.64
CA MET A 355 -23.28 35.58 21.54
C MET A 355 -23.01 36.29 22.86
N LEU A 356 -23.53 35.76 23.98
CA LEU A 356 -23.25 36.27 25.30
C LEU A 356 -21.75 36.30 25.64
N ASN A 357 -21.03 35.27 25.27
CA ASN A 357 -19.56 35.18 25.45
C ASN A 357 -18.86 36.28 24.64
N VAL A 358 -19.23 36.46 23.37
CA VAL A 358 -18.61 37.46 22.48
C VAL A 358 -18.89 38.85 22.98
N VAL A 359 -20.18 39.20 23.26
CA VAL A 359 -20.55 40.55 23.68
C VAL A 359 -20.06 40.84 25.11
N SER A 360 -20.10 39.86 26.04
CA SER A 360 -19.53 40.07 27.39
C SER A 360 -18.01 40.31 27.35
N ASN A 361 -17.32 39.74 26.36
CA ASN A 361 -15.91 40.01 26.15
C ASN A 361 -15.70 41.47 25.68
N ALA A 362 -16.51 41.95 24.74
CA ALA A 362 -16.51 43.35 24.34
C ALA A 362 -16.82 44.28 25.55
N VAL A 363 -17.83 43.96 26.38
CA VAL A 363 -18.14 44.71 27.62
C VAL A 363 -16.95 44.71 28.60
N ARG A 364 -16.14 43.68 28.64
CA ARG A 364 -14.98 43.63 29.53
C ARG A 364 -13.89 44.62 29.14
N TYR A 365 -13.64 44.76 27.85
CA TYR A 365 -12.51 45.53 27.32
C TYR A 365 -12.88 46.88 26.77
N ALA A 366 -14.15 47.16 26.50
CA ALA A 366 -14.62 48.46 26.08
C ALA A 366 -14.31 49.56 27.11
N ARG A 367 -14.03 50.76 26.62
CA ARG A 367 -13.91 51.99 27.45
C ARG A 367 -15.27 52.62 27.70
N HIS A 368 -16.04 52.91 26.62
CA HIS A 368 -17.32 53.59 26.68
C HIS A 368 -18.35 53.03 25.70
N HIS A 369 -17.94 52.51 24.55
CA HIS A 369 -18.84 52.17 23.46
C HIS A 369 -18.62 50.74 22.94
N ILE A 370 -19.75 50.07 22.66
CA ILE A 370 -19.80 48.79 21.94
C ILE A 370 -20.78 48.94 20.78
N TYR A 371 -20.42 48.39 19.63
CA TYR A 371 -21.26 48.40 18.45
C TYR A 371 -21.56 46.96 18.04
N ILE A 372 -22.85 46.66 17.86
CA ILE A 372 -23.31 45.40 17.25
C ILE A 372 -23.96 45.77 15.92
N HIS A 373 -23.30 45.37 14.83
CA HIS A 373 -23.81 45.61 13.48
C HIS A 373 -24.11 44.27 12.85
N ALA A 374 -25.32 44.10 12.26
CA ALA A 374 -25.65 42.88 11.52
C ALA A 374 -26.18 43.25 10.13
N GLU A 375 -25.67 42.57 9.12
CA GLU A 375 -26.02 42.81 7.72
C GLU A 375 -26.11 41.49 6.96
N ILE A 376 -26.78 41.49 5.80
CA ILE A 376 -26.69 40.40 4.82
C ILE A 376 -25.70 40.84 3.75
N ARG A 377 -24.65 40.06 3.60
CA ARG A 377 -23.61 40.28 2.59
C ARG A 377 -23.42 39.01 1.75
N GLU A 378 -23.59 39.12 0.45
CA GLU A 378 -23.41 37.98 -0.49
C GLU A 378 -24.26 36.75 -0.09
N GLY A 379 -25.48 36.96 0.43
CA GLY A 379 -26.33 35.85 0.87
C GLY A 379 -25.94 35.23 2.22
N GLN A 380 -24.99 35.81 2.95
CA GLN A 380 -24.60 35.39 4.29
C GLN A 380 -25.01 36.41 5.34
N ALA A 381 -25.44 35.95 6.50
CA ALA A 381 -25.66 36.82 7.64
C ALA A 381 -24.30 37.09 8.33
N VAL A 382 -23.92 38.35 8.41
CA VAL A 382 -22.67 38.81 9.04
C VAL A 382 -23.00 39.66 10.25
N ILE A 383 -22.53 39.23 11.43
CA ILE A 383 -22.65 39.97 12.69
C ILE A 383 -21.26 40.45 13.08
N ARG A 384 -21.11 41.74 13.34
CA ARG A 384 -19.88 42.34 13.87
C ARG A 384 -20.13 42.90 15.25
N VAL A 385 -19.31 42.50 16.20
CA VAL A 385 -19.26 43.07 17.54
C VAL A 385 -17.91 43.78 17.67
N SER A 386 -17.96 45.09 17.88
CA SER A 386 -16.75 45.91 18.05
C SER A 386 -16.82 46.73 19.33
N ASP A 387 -15.64 46.96 19.93
CA ASP A 387 -15.48 47.80 21.12
C ASP A 387 -14.49 48.94 20.84
N ASP A 388 -14.47 49.93 21.73
CA ASP A 388 -13.54 51.07 21.73
C ASP A 388 -12.36 50.88 22.69
N GLY A 389 -12.05 49.63 23.01
CA GLY A 389 -10.99 49.24 23.93
C GLY A 389 -9.58 49.35 23.35
N PRO A 390 -8.60 48.72 23.97
CA PRO A 390 -7.20 48.74 23.52
C PRO A 390 -6.95 47.88 22.30
N GLY A 391 -7.92 47.09 21.84
CA GLY A 391 -7.74 46.09 20.78
C GLY A 391 -7.09 44.82 21.28
N ILE A 392 -6.84 43.92 20.33
CA ILE A 392 -6.20 42.59 20.57
C ILE A 392 -4.74 42.70 20.17
N PRO A 393 -3.77 42.31 21.03
CA PRO A 393 -2.35 42.22 20.66
C PRO A 393 -2.15 41.34 19.42
N GLU A 394 -1.29 41.77 18.51
CA GLU A 394 -1.05 41.04 17.23
C GLU A 394 -0.58 39.62 17.42
N ASP A 395 0.23 39.39 18.44
CA ASP A 395 0.75 38.05 18.80
C ASP A 395 -0.35 37.13 19.36
N LEU A 396 -1.45 37.69 19.88
CA LEU A 396 -2.59 36.95 20.41
C LEU A 396 -3.65 36.63 19.35
N LEU A 397 -3.77 37.44 18.31
CA LEU A 397 -4.81 37.29 17.27
C LEU A 397 -4.89 35.85 16.68
N PRO A 398 -3.79 35.20 16.30
CA PRO A 398 -3.84 33.85 15.73
C PRO A 398 -4.35 32.77 16.70
N TYR A 399 -4.24 33.05 18.02
CA TYR A 399 -4.52 32.09 19.09
C TYR A 399 -5.76 32.45 19.90
N LEU A 400 -6.45 33.56 19.58
CA LEU A 400 -7.53 34.12 20.41
C LEU A 400 -8.65 33.13 20.71
N PHE A 401 -8.96 32.25 19.75
CA PHE A 401 -9.99 31.23 19.89
C PHE A 401 -9.45 29.89 20.41
N HIS A 402 -8.16 29.81 20.78
CA HIS A 402 -7.64 28.63 21.41
C HIS A 402 -8.03 28.58 22.90
N ARG A 403 -8.07 27.37 23.43
CA ARG A 403 -8.47 27.11 24.83
C ARG A 403 -7.44 27.68 25.79
N PHE A 404 -7.93 28.33 26.88
CA PHE A 404 -7.12 28.93 27.93
C PHE A 404 -6.23 30.10 27.46
N VAL A 405 -6.51 30.68 26.31
CA VAL A 405 -5.85 31.90 25.88
C VAL A 405 -6.51 33.08 26.55
N LYS A 406 -5.72 33.90 27.23
CA LYS A 406 -6.18 35.03 28.03
C LYS A 406 -5.41 36.31 27.71
N GLY A 407 -6.10 37.45 27.69
CA GLY A 407 -5.48 38.75 27.89
C GLY A 407 -5.20 39.01 29.37
N LYS A 408 -4.66 40.19 29.72
CA LYS A 408 -4.28 40.58 31.10
C LYS A 408 -5.41 40.42 32.13
N ASP A 409 -6.67 40.65 31.72
CA ASP A 409 -7.84 40.59 32.60
C ASP A 409 -8.79 39.43 32.28
N GLY A 410 -8.32 38.42 31.56
CA GLY A 410 -9.13 37.27 31.12
C GLY A 410 -9.52 36.34 32.27
N GLU A 411 -10.79 35.84 32.30
CA GLU A 411 -11.25 34.90 33.33
C GLU A 411 -10.75 33.49 33.13
N SER A 412 -11.45 32.67 32.27
CA SER A 412 -11.15 31.25 32.05
C SER A 412 -10.34 31.02 30.79
N GLY A 413 -10.46 31.92 29.81
CA GLY A 413 -9.88 31.69 28.46
C GLY A 413 -10.61 30.61 27.67
N LEU A 414 -11.81 30.18 28.10
CA LEU A 414 -12.62 29.17 27.42
C LEU A 414 -13.79 29.78 26.64
N GLY A 415 -14.29 30.95 27.02
CA GLY A 415 -15.50 31.55 26.43
C GLY A 415 -15.43 31.70 24.91
N LEU A 416 -14.36 32.29 24.37
CA LEU A 416 -14.21 32.47 22.92
C LEU A 416 -13.94 31.12 22.18
N ALA A 417 -13.27 30.17 22.82
CA ALA A 417 -13.11 28.84 22.28
C ALA A 417 -14.44 28.08 22.18
N ILE A 418 -15.30 28.23 23.19
CA ILE A 418 -16.69 27.72 23.18
C ILE A 418 -17.50 28.38 22.09
N SER A 419 -17.43 29.73 21.98
CA SER A 419 -18.14 30.47 20.92
C SER A 419 -17.74 29.96 19.54
N ARG A 420 -16.44 29.75 19.29
CA ARG A 420 -15.95 29.20 18.04
C ARG A 420 -16.53 27.81 17.77
N ALA A 421 -16.46 26.92 18.73
CA ALA A 421 -16.96 25.54 18.57
C ALA A 421 -18.49 25.54 18.28
N ILE A 422 -19.26 26.41 18.91
CA ILE A 422 -20.69 26.54 18.66
C ILE A 422 -20.97 27.10 17.26
N ILE A 423 -20.31 28.19 16.88
CA ILE A 423 -20.49 28.84 15.57
C ILE A 423 -20.13 27.90 14.43
N GLU A 424 -18.99 27.19 14.54
CA GLU A 424 -18.54 26.20 13.52
C GLU A 424 -19.55 25.04 13.40
N ARG A 425 -20.15 24.58 14.49
CA ARG A 425 -21.22 23.57 14.47
C ARG A 425 -22.54 24.07 13.85
N CYS A 426 -22.82 25.38 13.91
CA CYS A 426 -23.92 25.99 13.17
C CYS A 426 -23.58 26.26 11.68
N GLY A 427 -22.46 25.74 11.18
CA GLY A 427 -21.98 25.97 9.80
C GLY A 427 -21.46 27.42 9.58
N GLY A 428 -21.25 28.18 10.65
CA GLY A 428 -20.74 29.54 10.59
C GLY A 428 -19.22 29.63 10.73
N LEU A 429 -18.71 30.84 10.59
CA LEU A 429 -17.29 31.19 10.75
C LEU A 429 -17.17 32.33 11.74
N ILE A 430 -16.19 32.27 12.66
CA ILE A 430 -15.84 33.34 13.58
C ILE A 430 -14.42 33.84 13.32
N GLN A 431 -14.26 35.15 13.27
CA GLN A 431 -12.98 35.82 13.03
C GLN A 431 -12.78 36.97 14.01
N ALA A 432 -11.55 37.31 14.31
CA ALA A 432 -11.20 38.45 15.15
C ALA A 432 -10.17 39.31 14.44
N GLY A 433 -10.24 40.62 14.73
CA GLY A 433 -9.32 41.59 14.23
C GLY A 433 -9.38 42.88 15.07
N ASN A 434 -8.66 43.89 14.67
CA ASN A 434 -8.69 45.21 15.26
C ASN A 434 -9.36 46.20 14.30
N GLY A 435 -10.18 47.12 14.84
CA GLY A 435 -10.81 48.19 14.10
C GLY A 435 -9.82 49.26 13.66
N SER A 436 -10.09 49.95 12.55
CA SER A 436 -9.25 51.05 12.02
C SER A 436 -9.17 52.24 13.00
N GLY A 437 -10.15 52.40 13.90
CA GLY A 437 -10.20 53.42 14.93
C GLY A 437 -9.66 52.95 16.31
N GLY A 438 -9.06 51.75 16.38
CA GLY A 438 -8.73 51.05 17.62
C GLY A 438 -9.88 50.15 18.06
N GLY A 439 -9.65 49.37 19.18
CA GLY A 439 -10.62 48.39 19.69
C GLY A 439 -10.62 47.08 18.95
N ALA A 440 -11.25 46.07 19.56
CA ALA A 440 -11.37 44.74 18.97
C ALA A 440 -12.63 44.60 18.12
N VAL A 441 -12.56 43.78 17.09
CA VAL A 441 -13.70 43.45 16.23
C VAL A 441 -13.78 41.93 16.14
N ILE A 442 -14.92 41.36 16.55
CA ILE A 442 -15.24 39.94 16.35
C ILE A 442 -16.35 39.85 15.31
N SER A 443 -16.10 39.13 14.23
CA SER A 443 -17.06 38.92 13.13
C SER A 443 -17.54 37.49 13.10
N LEU A 444 -18.84 37.29 13.01
CA LEU A 444 -19.54 36.02 12.93
C LEU A 444 -20.23 35.98 11.57
N GLN A 445 -20.04 34.92 10.82
CA GLN A 445 -20.64 34.75 9.51
C GLN A 445 -21.43 33.44 9.49
N PHE A 446 -22.67 33.50 9.03
CA PHE A 446 -23.52 32.32 8.90
C PHE A 446 -23.94 32.15 7.44
N PRO A 447 -24.02 30.92 6.91
CA PRO A 447 -24.57 30.71 5.59
C PRO A 447 -26.01 31.26 5.56
N GLY A 448 -26.34 31.98 4.50
CA GLY A 448 -27.69 32.49 4.30
C GLY A 448 -28.68 31.35 4.13
N ILE A 449 -29.83 31.48 4.79
CA ILE A 449 -30.98 30.66 4.47
C ILE A 449 -31.72 31.37 3.33
N THR A 450 -31.83 30.73 2.19
CA THR A 450 -32.71 31.11 1.08
C THR A 450 -34.15 30.87 1.46
#